data_44c88c7751c46b927761c560c8de23ed
#
_entry.id   44c88c7751c46b927761c560c8de23ed
#
_cell.length_a   1.000
_cell.length_b   1.000
_cell.length_c   1.000
_cell.angle_alpha   90.00
_cell.angle_beta   90.00
_cell.angle_gamma   90.00
#
_symmetry.space_group_name_H-M   'P 1'
#
loop_
_entity.id
_entity.type
_entity.pdbx_description
1 polymer ?
#
loop_
_entity_poly.entity_id
_entity_poly.type
_entity_poly.pdbx_seq_one_letter_code
_entity_poly.pdbx_strand_id
1 'polypeptide(L)'
;MRYYVSTWQQVVGIVGLSSGAGFMAVSCTQLPAETRPSAFSEQRMQAVAVPDTSGYETASPRDPNGIGTYYLGRQIAHVMGHEGASWLERRGRKQEEGTDLLVKALKLKPTDVVADIGAGTGFFSFELAKQVPQGQVLAVDIQPEMITALQDNKRKLKVHNVRPVLGTTINPALPKDSVDLVLIVDAYHEFDHPREMGRAIKRALRPGTGRLALVEYRAEDPNVPIKRIHKMSVAQARKEMAAIGLVLADSVETLPQQHLLLFKK
;
A
#
# COMPACT_ATOMS: atom_id res chain seq x y z
N MET A 1 35.75 9.87 15.97
CA MET A 1 36.83 10.58 15.29
C MET A 1 36.29 11.27 14.04
N ARG A 2 36.31 12.62 14.12
CA ARG A 2 36.16 13.65 13.04
C ARG A 2 34.94 13.63 12.12
N TYR A 3 34.10 14.61 12.41
CA TYR A 3 33.08 15.21 11.55
C TYR A 3 33.69 15.94 10.36
N TYR A 4 33.03 15.90 9.20
CA TYR A 4 33.24 16.88 8.13
C TYR A 4 31.93 17.63 7.90
N VAL A 5 31.95 18.92 8.28
CA VAL A 5 30.94 19.93 7.92
C VAL A 5 31.53 20.72 6.75
N SER A 6 30.83 20.85 5.66
CA SER A 6 31.16 21.81 4.58
C SER A 6 30.06 22.84 4.43
N THR A 7 30.42 24.05 4.83
CA THR A 7 29.72 25.31 4.62
C THR A 7 29.86 25.78 3.17
N TRP A 8 28.78 26.24 2.56
CA TRP A 8 28.80 27.03 1.33
C TRP A 8 28.46 28.49 1.66
N GLN A 9 29.43 29.38 1.36
CA GLN A 9 29.31 30.84 1.48
C GLN A 9 28.57 31.43 0.31
N GLN A 10 27.73 32.43 0.63
CA GLN A 10 27.10 33.33 -0.31
C GLN A 10 28.14 34.33 -0.91
N VAL A 11 28.03 34.59 -2.19
CA VAL A 11 28.71 35.72 -2.84
C VAL A 11 27.66 36.75 -3.24
N VAL A 12 27.73 37.91 -2.60
CA VAL A 12 27.00 39.13 -2.95
C VAL A 12 27.88 39.94 -3.92
N GLY A 13 27.37 40.25 -5.09
CA GLY A 13 27.99 41.17 -6.03
C GLY A 13 27.15 42.46 -6.19
N ILE A 14 27.65 43.54 -5.63
CA ILE A 14 27.13 44.90 -5.81
C ILE A 14 27.92 45.51 -6.99
N VAL A 15 27.20 46.05 -7.99
CA VAL A 15 27.78 47.04 -8.91
C VAL A 15 26.78 48.20 -9.05
N GLY A 16 27.18 49.34 -8.57
CA GLY A 16 26.51 50.62 -8.79
C GLY A 16 27.14 51.41 -9.93
N LEU A 17 26.46 52.44 -10.36
CA LEU A 17 26.87 53.76 -10.95
C LEU A 17 25.81 54.18 -11.97
N SER A 18 25.13 55.21 -11.80
CA SER A 18 25.24 56.65 -11.70
C SER A 18 24.70 57.37 -12.94
N SER A 19 23.80 58.32 -12.63
CA SER A 19 23.61 59.64 -13.19
C SER A 19 23.15 59.87 -14.64
N GLY A 20 22.07 60.66 -14.74
CA GLY A 20 21.71 61.40 -15.96
C GLY A 20 20.33 62.08 -15.82
N ALA A 21 20.35 63.35 -15.37
CA ALA A 21 19.17 64.19 -15.29
C ALA A 21 18.72 64.68 -16.67
N GLY A 22 17.42 64.70 -16.91
CA GLY A 22 16.83 65.36 -18.06
C GLY A 22 15.37 65.70 -17.77
N PHE A 23 15.15 66.95 -17.31
CA PHE A 23 13.81 67.53 -17.16
C PHE A 23 13.28 67.90 -18.56
N MET A 24 12.15 67.36 -18.96
CA MET A 24 11.25 67.99 -19.92
C MET A 24 9.84 68.00 -19.38
N ALA A 25 9.35 69.17 -19.12
CA ALA A 25 7.97 69.48 -18.78
C ALA A 25 7.10 69.33 -20.06
N VAL A 26 6.10 68.46 -19.99
CA VAL A 26 5.04 68.39 -20.98
C VAL A 26 3.72 68.68 -20.29
N SER A 27 3.03 69.67 -20.84
CA SER A 27 1.74 70.24 -20.44
C SER A 27 0.62 69.23 -20.35
N CYS A 28 -0.09 69.23 -19.25
CA CYS A 28 -1.33 68.47 -19.06
C CYS A 28 -2.48 69.15 -19.86
N THR A 29 -2.95 68.50 -20.90
CA THR A 29 -4.30 68.71 -21.44
C THR A 29 -5.25 67.68 -20.80
N GLN A 30 -6.23 68.19 -20.04
CA GLN A 30 -7.29 67.38 -19.45
C GLN A 30 -8.22 66.89 -20.56
N LEU A 31 -8.38 65.58 -20.67
CA LEU A 31 -9.47 64.90 -21.42
C LEU A 31 -10.65 64.67 -20.49
N PRO A 32 -11.91 64.71 -21.02
CA PRO A 32 -13.11 64.56 -20.21
C PRO A 32 -13.28 63.17 -19.67
N ALA A 33 -13.91 63.09 -18.47
CA ALA A 33 -14.19 61.87 -17.74
C ALA A 33 -15.12 60.95 -18.52
N GLU A 34 -14.60 59.83 -18.99
CA GLU A 34 -15.43 58.71 -19.45
C GLU A 34 -16.06 58.02 -18.25
N THR A 35 -17.38 57.88 -18.33
CA THR A 35 -18.20 57.12 -17.36
C THR A 35 -17.74 55.66 -17.30
N ARG A 36 -17.24 55.24 -16.14
CA ARG A 36 -16.94 53.84 -15.87
C ARG A 36 -18.21 53.00 -15.91
N PRO A 37 -18.26 51.90 -16.65
CA PRO A 37 -19.36 50.95 -16.54
C PRO A 37 -19.31 50.31 -15.16
N SER A 38 -20.50 50.16 -14.56
CA SER A 38 -20.78 49.59 -13.26
C SER A 38 -20.12 48.17 -13.09
N ALA A 39 -19.62 47.96 -11.89
CA ALA A 39 -19.05 46.69 -11.44
C ALA A 39 -19.91 45.50 -11.83
N PHE A 40 -19.45 44.69 -12.76
CA PHE A 40 -19.90 43.31 -12.85
C PHE A 40 -19.44 42.62 -11.57
N SER A 41 -20.42 42.21 -10.75
CA SER A 41 -20.17 41.36 -9.62
C SER A 41 -19.54 40.05 -10.11
N GLU A 42 -18.26 39.86 -9.89
CA GLU A 42 -17.64 38.54 -9.95
C GLU A 42 -18.31 37.63 -8.91
N GLN A 43 -19.41 37.04 -9.32
CA GLN A 43 -19.89 35.84 -8.62
C GLN A 43 -18.78 34.80 -8.78
N ARG A 44 -17.95 34.69 -7.72
CA ARG A 44 -17.07 33.55 -7.54
C ARG A 44 -17.92 32.29 -7.68
N MET A 45 -17.86 31.65 -8.84
CA MET A 45 -18.32 30.29 -8.99
C MET A 45 -17.51 29.45 -8.00
N GLN A 46 -18.09 29.20 -6.82
CA GLN A 46 -17.61 28.17 -5.93
C GLN A 46 -17.66 26.89 -6.73
N ALA A 47 -16.50 26.38 -7.12
CA ALA A 47 -16.40 25.05 -7.71
C ALA A 47 -17.03 24.09 -6.70
N VAL A 48 -18.18 23.52 -7.09
CA VAL A 48 -18.80 22.45 -6.31
C VAL A 48 -17.77 21.32 -6.29
N ALA A 49 -17.17 21.09 -5.12
CA ALA A 49 -16.23 20.00 -4.94
C ALA A 49 -16.94 18.71 -5.32
N VAL A 50 -16.48 18.06 -6.39
CA VAL A 50 -16.95 16.72 -6.74
C VAL A 50 -16.63 15.83 -5.53
N PRO A 51 -17.62 15.13 -4.96
CA PRO A 51 -17.37 14.26 -3.81
C PRO A 51 -16.24 13.29 -4.16
N ASP A 52 -15.22 13.21 -3.32
CA ASP A 52 -14.15 12.21 -3.49
C ASP A 52 -14.73 10.81 -3.28
N THR A 53 -14.94 10.11 -4.39
CA THR A 53 -15.43 8.73 -4.39
C THR A 53 -14.29 7.71 -4.21
N SER A 54 -13.07 8.16 -3.94
CA SER A 54 -11.93 7.27 -3.73
C SER A 54 -12.07 6.42 -2.46
N GLY A 55 -12.77 6.95 -1.46
CA GLY A 55 -12.90 6.36 -0.12
C GLY A 55 -11.70 6.65 0.78
N TYR A 56 -10.79 7.53 0.34
CA TYR A 56 -9.67 8.00 1.16
C TYR A 56 -10.03 9.29 1.91
N GLU A 57 -9.51 9.39 3.12
CA GLU A 57 -9.58 10.59 3.96
C GLU A 57 -8.19 10.84 4.54
N THR A 58 -7.78 12.10 4.64
CA THR A 58 -6.56 12.50 5.34
C THR A 58 -6.95 13.23 6.62
N ALA A 59 -6.44 12.76 7.75
CA ALA A 59 -6.66 13.36 9.05
C ALA A 59 -5.46 13.11 9.96
N SER A 60 -5.40 13.86 11.08
CA SER A 60 -4.41 13.55 12.12
C SER A 60 -4.54 12.10 12.56
N PRO A 61 -3.43 11.36 12.68
CA PRO A 61 -3.48 9.94 13.04
C PRO A 61 -4.08 9.78 14.44
N ARG A 62 -5.08 8.89 14.55
CA ARG A 62 -5.66 8.50 15.86
C ARG A 62 -4.74 7.58 16.63
N ASP A 63 -3.96 6.78 15.88
CA ASP A 63 -2.88 5.94 16.41
C ASP A 63 -1.55 6.46 15.84
N PRO A 64 -0.52 6.70 16.68
CA PRO A 64 0.78 7.19 16.22
C PRO A 64 1.53 6.20 15.30
N ASN A 65 1.10 4.94 15.23
CA ASN A 65 1.62 3.96 14.29
C ASN A 65 0.92 3.98 12.92
N GLY A 66 0.10 4.99 12.64
CA GLY A 66 -0.60 5.16 11.35
C GLY A 66 -0.07 6.33 10.55
N ILE A 67 -0.23 6.25 9.23
CA ILE A 67 0.30 7.23 8.26
C ILE A 67 -0.57 8.49 8.11
N GLY A 68 -1.67 8.65 8.89
CA GLY A 68 -2.59 9.78 8.75
C GLY A 68 -3.55 9.69 7.56
N THR A 69 -3.51 8.62 6.80
CA THR A 69 -4.46 8.28 5.75
C THR A 69 -5.45 7.25 6.26
N TYR A 70 -6.72 7.43 5.90
CA TYR A 70 -7.82 6.52 6.22
C TYR A 70 -8.42 6.00 4.92
N TYR A 71 -8.77 4.73 4.88
CA TYR A 71 -9.50 4.14 3.78
C TYR A 71 -10.81 3.52 4.28
N LEU A 72 -11.92 4.02 3.78
CA LEU A 72 -13.28 3.62 4.17
C LEU A 72 -13.49 3.60 5.70
N GLY A 73 -12.87 4.57 6.41
CA GLY A 73 -12.96 4.76 7.86
C GLY A 73 -11.91 4.01 8.69
N ARG A 74 -11.06 3.17 8.10
CA ARG A 74 -9.92 2.51 8.75
C ARG A 74 -8.66 3.35 8.56
N GLN A 75 -7.94 3.63 9.65
CA GLN A 75 -6.60 4.20 9.60
C GLN A 75 -5.63 3.17 9.03
N ILE A 76 -4.78 3.59 8.08
CA ILE A 76 -3.73 2.76 7.49
C ILE A 76 -2.52 2.75 8.43
N ALA A 77 -1.98 1.57 8.72
CA ALA A 77 -0.78 1.41 9.54
C ALA A 77 0.48 1.79 8.74
N HIS A 78 1.55 2.17 9.46
CA HIS A 78 2.88 2.23 8.86
C HIS A 78 3.32 0.84 8.41
N VAL A 79 3.93 0.76 7.23
CA VAL A 79 4.53 -0.48 6.75
C VAL A 79 5.68 -0.90 7.66
N MET A 80 5.77 -2.20 7.96
CA MET A 80 6.91 -2.76 8.66
C MET A 80 8.14 -2.75 7.76
N GLY A 81 9.19 -2.00 8.17
CA GLY A 81 10.46 -1.97 7.46
C GLY A 81 11.19 -3.32 7.48
N HIS A 82 12.12 -3.50 6.55
CA HIS A 82 12.94 -4.72 6.44
C HIS A 82 13.77 -5.01 7.70
N GLU A 83 14.02 -4.02 8.55
CA GLU A 83 14.66 -4.21 9.87
C GLU A 83 13.83 -5.11 10.78
N GLY A 84 12.50 -5.18 10.55
CA GLY A 84 11.57 -6.08 11.24
C GLY A 84 11.60 -7.53 10.76
N ALA A 85 12.44 -7.90 9.78
CA ALA A 85 12.46 -9.23 9.17
C ALA A 85 12.65 -10.38 10.19
N SER A 86 13.39 -10.14 11.29
CA SER A 86 13.59 -11.12 12.37
C SER A 86 12.27 -11.53 13.06
N TRP A 87 11.27 -10.63 13.10
CA TRP A 87 9.93 -10.92 13.60
C TRP A 87 9.23 -11.97 12.74
N LEU A 88 9.40 -11.90 11.40
CA LEU A 88 8.80 -12.82 10.45
C LEU A 88 9.34 -14.24 10.59
N GLU A 89 10.56 -14.40 11.11
CA GLU A 89 11.26 -15.69 11.27
C GLU A 89 11.33 -16.17 12.72
N ARG A 90 10.55 -15.57 13.64
CA ARG A 90 10.55 -15.98 15.06
C ARG A 90 10.12 -17.43 15.23
N ARG A 91 10.78 -18.14 16.16
CA ARG A 91 10.59 -19.59 16.36
C ARG A 91 9.13 -20.00 16.72
N GLY A 92 8.40 -19.13 17.42
CA GLY A 92 7.03 -19.37 17.86
C GLY A 92 5.98 -19.20 16.77
N ARG A 93 6.31 -18.58 15.63
CA ARG A 93 5.35 -18.15 14.60
C ARG A 93 4.42 -19.26 14.13
N LYS A 94 4.96 -20.47 13.90
CA LYS A 94 4.16 -21.60 13.41
C LYS A 94 3.02 -21.97 14.35
N GLN A 95 3.29 -21.98 15.67
CA GLN A 95 2.30 -22.30 16.69
C GLN A 95 1.36 -21.13 16.95
N GLU A 96 1.90 -19.91 17.02
CA GLU A 96 1.14 -18.69 17.31
C GLU A 96 0.11 -18.37 16.24
N GLU A 97 0.48 -18.56 14.98
CA GLU A 97 -0.35 -18.20 13.81
C GLU A 97 -1.04 -19.43 13.17
N GLY A 98 -0.64 -20.65 13.54
CA GLY A 98 -1.19 -21.87 12.93
C GLY A 98 -0.87 -21.98 11.43
N THR A 99 0.37 -21.64 11.03
CA THR A 99 0.75 -21.48 9.62
C THR A 99 0.52 -22.73 8.78
N ASP A 100 0.70 -23.93 9.36
CA ASP A 100 0.44 -25.19 8.67
C ASP A 100 -1.09 -25.41 8.43
N LEU A 101 -1.94 -24.93 9.38
CA LEU A 101 -3.40 -24.93 9.22
C LEU A 101 -3.81 -23.97 8.10
N LEU A 102 -3.19 -22.77 8.05
CA LEU A 102 -3.42 -21.81 7.00
C LEU A 102 -3.12 -22.44 5.63
N VAL A 103 -1.90 -22.94 5.43
CA VAL A 103 -1.48 -23.52 4.13
C VAL A 103 -2.44 -24.64 3.70
N LYS A 104 -2.84 -25.53 4.63
CA LYS A 104 -3.80 -26.59 4.36
C LYS A 104 -5.20 -26.07 3.98
N ALA A 105 -5.66 -25.00 4.64
CA ALA A 105 -6.97 -24.39 4.38
C ALA A 105 -7.08 -23.73 3.00
N LEU A 106 -5.95 -23.32 2.39
CA LEU A 106 -5.92 -22.75 1.05
C LEU A 106 -6.34 -23.75 -0.04
N LYS A 107 -6.26 -25.06 0.20
CA LYS A 107 -6.67 -26.13 -0.74
C LYS A 107 -6.06 -25.93 -2.13
N LEU A 108 -4.74 -25.76 -2.18
CA LEU A 108 -3.99 -25.54 -3.42
C LEU A 108 -3.93 -26.81 -4.27
N LYS A 109 -3.93 -26.64 -5.58
CA LYS A 109 -3.65 -27.70 -6.55
C LYS A 109 -2.16 -27.67 -6.89
N PRO A 110 -1.55 -28.82 -7.19
CA PRO A 110 -0.13 -28.89 -7.54
C PRO A 110 0.32 -27.98 -8.70
N THR A 111 -0.63 -27.58 -9.55
CA THR A 111 -0.39 -26.75 -10.77
C THR A 111 -0.75 -25.27 -10.57
N ASP A 112 -1.24 -24.86 -9.39
CA ASP A 112 -1.70 -23.49 -9.16
C ASP A 112 -0.53 -22.49 -9.29
N VAL A 113 -0.86 -21.31 -9.82
CA VAL A 113 -0.02 -20.11 -9.75
C VAL A 113 -0.51 -19.29 -8.55
N VAL A 114 0.34 -19.16 -7.54
CA VAL A 114 0.04 -18.47 -6.30
C VAL A 114 0.85 -17.18 -6.22
N ALA A 115 0.22 -16.07 -5.84
CA ALA A 115 0.93 -14.83 -5.50
C ALA A 115 0.87 -14.63 -3.98
N ASP A 116 2.03 -14.43 -3.36
CA ASP A 116 2.20 -14.07 -1.95
C ASP A 116 2.55 -12.58 -1.91
N ILE A 117 1.63 -11.73 -1.43
CA ILE A 117 1.76 -10.27 -1.43
C ILE A 117 2.16 -9.77 -0.03
N GLY A 118 3.26 -9.02 0.04
CA GLY A 118 3.94 -8.73 1.31
C GLY A 118 4.73 -9.94 1.77
N ALA A 119 5.43 -10.59 0.83
CA ALA A 119 6.09 -11.87 1.06
C ALA A 119 7.24 -11.79 2.09
N GLY A 120 7.79 -10.59 2.34
CA GLY A 120 8.90 -10.39 3.25
C GLY A 120 10.10 -11.27 2.90
N THR A 121 10.60 -12.04 3.85
CA THR A 121 11.72 -12.97 3.66
C THR A 121 11.34 -14.28 2.95
N GLY A 122 10.04 -14.48 2.66
CA GLY A 122 9.52 -15.65 1.92
C GLY A 122 8.98 -16.78 2.80
N PHE A 123 8.71 -16.53 4.08
CA PHE A 123 8.23 -17.55 5.00
C PHE A 123 7.05 -18.36 4.41
N PHE A 124 5.98 -17.71 3.98
CA PHE A 124 4.87 -18.39 3.33
C PHE A 124 5.18 -18.82 1.90
N SER A 125 5.91 -18.00 1.14
CA SER A 125 6.27 -18.31 -0.25
C SER A 125 6.93 -19.70 -0.39
N PHE A 126 7.84 -20.07 0.52
CA PHE A 126 8.52 -21.36 0.47
C PHE A 126 7.63 -22.53 0.93
N GLU A 127 6.72 -22.31 1.88
CA GLU A 127 5.73 -23.31 2.27
C GLU A 127 4.69 -23.56 1.16
N LEU A 128 4.23 -22.50 0.48
CA LEU A 128 3.34 -22.58 -0.68
C LEU A 128 4.01 -23.33 -1.85
N ALA A 129 5.30 -23.06 -2.08
CA ALA A 129 6.04 -23.71 -3.16
C ALA A 129 6.05 -25.24 -3.07
N LYS A 130 6.02 -25.80 -1.85
CA LYS A 130 5.92 -27.24 -1.61
C LYS A 130 4.55 -27.79 -2.02
N GLN A 131 3.49 -26.97 -1.94
CA GLN A 131 2.13 -27.36 -2.30
C GLN A 131 1.86 -27.30 -3.81
N VAL A 132 2.66 -26.50 -4.54
CA VAL A 132 2.48 -26.28 -5.99
C VAL A 132 3.73 -26.70 -6.76
N PRO A 133 4.16 -27.97 -6.70
CA PRO A 133 5.42 -28.43 -7.31
C PRO A 133 5.43 -28.36 -8.85
N GLN A 134 4.27 -28.32 -9.48
CA GLN A 134 4.09 -28.15 -10.94
C GLN A 134 3.60 -26.75 -11.32
N GLY A 135 3.33 -25.89 -10.30
CA GLY A 135 2.92 -24.52 -10.42
C GLY A 135 4.06 -23.56 -10.12
N GLN A 136 3.69 -22.36 -9.69
CA GLN A 136 4.65 -21.30 -9.36
C GLN A 136 4.14 -20.43 -8.20
N VAL A 137 5.07 -19.96 -7.37
CA VAL A 137 4.80 -18.90 -6.38
C VAL A 137 5.46 -17.60 -6.85
N LEU A 138 4.66 -16.53 -6.96
CA LEU A 138 5.09 -15.17 -7.21
C LEU A 138 5.17 -14.46 -5.86
N ALA A 139 6.38 -14.34 -5.31
CA ALA A 139 6.64 -13.72 -4.02
C ALA A 139 6.84 -12.22 -4.21
N VAL A 140 5.81 -11.43 -3.91
CA VAL A 140 5.76 -10.00 -4.17
C VAL A 140 6.04 -9.22 -2.91
N ASP A 141 6.99 -8.29 -2.99
CA ASP A 141 7.24 -7.30 -1.94
C ASP A 141 7.55 -5.94 -2.56
N ILE A 142 7.32 -4.85 -1.82
CA ILE A 142 7.61 -3.48 -2.28
C ILE A 142 9.01 -3.03 -1.87
N GLN A 143 9.68 -3.74 -0.96
CA GLN A 143 10.99 -3.39 -0.42
C GLN A 143 12.10 -4.16 -1.15
N PRO A 144 13.06 -3.48 -1.81
CA PRO A 144 14.16 -4.15 -2.51
C PRO A 144 15.00 -5.05 -1.60
N GLU A 145 15.12 -4.69 -0.31
CA GLU A 145 15.84 -5.45 0.70
C GLU A 145 15.16 -6.80 0.98
N MET A 146 13.83 -6.83 1.03
CA MET A 146 13.05 -8.06 1.16
C MET A 146 13.20 -8.93 -0.09
N ILE A 147 13.19 -8.34 -1.29
CA ILE A 147 13.44 -9.08 -2.54
C ILE A 147 14.84 -9.72 -2.53
N THR A 148 15.84 -9.01 -2.01
CA THR A 148 17.20 -9.56 -1.85
C THR A 148 17.20 -10.74 -0.87
N ALA A 149 16.56 -10.60 0.29
CA ALA A 149 16.43 -11.68 1.27
C ALA A 149 15.69 -12.91 0.70
N LEU A 150 14.62 -12.69 -0.06
CA LEU A 150 13.88 -13.75 -0.80
C LEU A 150 14.80 -14.51 -1.77
N GLN A 151 15.61 -13.80 -2.55
CA GLN A 151 16.56 -14.40 -3.49
C GLN A 151 17.61 -15.24 -2.77
N ASP A 152 18.14 -14.73 -1.64
CA ASP A 152 19.13 -15.43 -0.82
C ASP A 152 18.54 -16.69 -0.20
N ASN A 153 17.35 -16.60 0.39
CA ASN A 153 16.67 -17.74 0.97
C ASN A 153 16.29 -18.78 -0.08
N LYS A 154 15.81 -18.36 -1.27
CA LYS A 154 15.56 -19.23 -2.41
C LYS A 154 16.80 -20.04 -2.78
N ARG A 155 17.99 -19.40 -2.88
CA ARG A 155 19.25 -20.08 -3.18
C ARG A 155 19.65 -21.07 -2.08
N LYS A 156 19.60 -20.65 -0.81
CA LYS A 156 19.91 -21.49 0.36
C LYS A 156 19.04 -22.72 0.43
N LEU A 157 17.73 -22.56 0.21
CA LEU A 157 16.73 -23.64 0.27
C LEU A 157 16.65 -24.45 -1.02
N LYS A 158 17.35 -24.07 -2.09
CA LYS A 158 17.36 -24.71 -3.42
C LYS A 158 15.94 -24.85 -4.01
N VAL A 159 15.06 -23.86 -3.77
CA VAL A 159 13.69 -23.84 -4.29
C VAL A 159 13.69 -23.18 -5.67
N HIS A 160 13.06 -23.83 -6.66
CA HIS A 160 13.09 -23.36 -8.07
C HIS A 160 11.80 -22.64 -8.48
N ASN A 161 10.66 -23.06 -7.96
CA ASN A 161 9.33 -22.59 -8.35
C ASN A 161 8.84 -21.36 -7.56
N VAL A 162 9.71 -20.62 -6.86
CA VAL A 162 9.46 -19.30 -6.29
C VAL A 162 10.12 -18.24 -7.15
N ARG A 163 9.36 -17.22 -7.56
CA ARG A 163 9.85 -16.05 -8.31
C ARG A 163 9.63 -14.78 -7.49
N PRO A 164 10.69 -14.15 -6.96
CA PRO A 164 10.61 -12.83 -6.36
C PRO A 164 10.15 -11.77 -7.37
N VAL A 165 9.26 -10.88 -6.96
CA VAL A 165 8.68 -9.82 -7.78
C VAL A 165 8.69 -8.52 -6.98
N LEU A 166 9.38 -7.50 -7.47
CA LEU A 166 9.32 -6.17 -6.88
C LEU A 166 8.04 -5.48 -7.35
N GLY A 167 7.14 -5.22 -6.40
CA GLY A 167 5.92 -4.46 -6.60
C GLY A 167 6.11 -2.97 -6.32
N THR A 168 4.99 -2.25 -6.33
CA THR A 168 4.88 -0.85 -5.88
C THR A 168 3.73 -0.74 -4.89
N THR A 169 3.54 0.40 -4.26
CA THR A 169 2.42 0.64 -3.32
C THR A 169 1.03 0.56 -3.97
N ILE A 170 0.95 0.59 -5.31
CA ILE A 170 -0.32 0.57 -6.07
C ILE A 170 -0.44 -0.62 -7.04
N ASN A 171 0.62 -1.38 -7.24
CA ASN A 171 0.62 -2.45 -8.25
C ASN A 171 1.58 -3.58 -7.84
N PRO A 172 1.09 -4.83 -7.73
CA PRO A 172 1.90 -5.99 -7.39
C PRO A 172 2.74 -6.52 -8.57
N ALA A 173 2.72 -5.86 -9.71
CA ALA A 173 3.43 -6.26 -10.94
C ALA A 173 3.10 -7.70 -11.42
N LEU A 174 1.86 -8.14 -11.20
CA LEU A 174 1.38 -9.45 -11.62
C LEU A 174 0.72 -9.38 -13.01
N PRO A 175 0.90 -10.38 -13.88
CA PRO A 175 0.21 -10.46 -15.16
C PRO A 175 -1.32 -10.57 -14.97
N LYS A 176 -2.07 -9.98 -15.90
CA LYS A 176 -3.52 -10.08 -15.91
C LYS A 176 -3.98 -11.54 -16.06
N ASP A 177 -5.06 -11.91 -15.35
CA ASP A 177 -5.78 -13.19 -15.48
C ASP A 177 -4.86 -14.44 -15.38
N SER A 178 -3.81 -14.38 -14.58
CA SER A 178 -2.74 -15.40 -14.51
C SER A 178 -2.64 -16.11 -13.14
N VAL A 179 -3.29 -15.62 -12.09
CA VAL A 179 -3.10 -16.10 -10.72
C VAL A 179 -4.33 -16.86 -10.24
N ASP A 180 -4.13 -18.07 -9.72
CA ASP A 180 -5.19 -18.93 -9.18
C ASP A 180 -5.54 -18.55 -7.73
N LEU A 181 -4.52 -18.17 -6.94
CA LEU A 181 -4.69 -17.68 -5.58
C LEU A 181 -3.75 -16.49 -5.31
N VAL A 182 -4.27 -15.42 -4.76
CA VAL A 182 -3.48 -14.39 -4.08
C VAL A 182 -3.60 -14.61 -2.59
N LEU A 183 -2.48 -14.70 -1.88
CA LEU A 183 -2.39 -14.72 -0.42
C LEU A 183 -1.84 -13.38 0.07
N ILE A 184 -2.47 -12.83 1.12
CA ILE A 184 -1.98 -11.68 1.88
C ILE A 184 -2.06 -12.06 3.35
N VAL A 185 -0.94 -12.05 4.08
CA VAL A 185 -0.89 -12.39 5.50
C VAL A 185 -0.32 -11.22 6.30
N ASP A 186 -1.15 -10.66 7.17
CA ASP A 186 -0.79 -9.57 8.08
C ASP A 186 -0.06 -8.40 7.39
N ALA A 187 -0.48 -8.05 6.18
CA ALA A 187 0.14 -7.01 5.37
C ALA A 187 -0.86 -6.02 4.76
N TYR A 188 -2.13 -6.42 4.56
CA TYR A 188 -3.11 -5.56 3.90
C TYR A 188 -3.41 -4.29 4.69
N HIS A 189 -3.39 -4.36 6.02
CA HIS A 189 -3.61 -3.22 6.89
C HIS A 189 -2.54 -2.12 6.76
N GLU A 190 -1.39 -2.46 6.15
CA GLU A 190 -0.25 -1.56 5.86
C GLU A 190 -0.26 -1.00 4.42
N PHE A 191 -1.21 -1.40 3.56
CA PHE A 191 -1.24 -0.90 2.19
C PHE A 191 -1.57 0.59 2.16
N ASP A 192 -0.65 1.43 1.66
CA ASP A 192 -0.85 2.88 1.49
C ASP A 192 -2.01 3.19 0.55
N HIS A 193 -2.20 2.35 -0.47
CA HIS A 193 -3.20 2.51 -1.52
C HIS A 193 -4.01 1.21 -1.71
N PRO A 194 -4.81 0.79 -0.70
CA PRO A 194 -5.51 -0.50 -0.71
C PRO A 194 -6.48 -0.66 -1.88
N ARG A 195 -7.12 0.42 -2.33
CA ARG A 195 -8.03 0.40 -3.49
C ARG A 195 -7.31 0.10 -4.80
N GLU A 196 -6.22 0.79 -5.07
CA GLU A 196 -5.42 0.68 -6.29
C GLU A 196 -4.73 -0.69 -6.34
N MET A 197 -4.08 -1.07 -5.26
CA MET A 197 -3.44 -2.38 -5.10
C MET A 197 -4.49 -3.50 -5.24
N GLY A 198 -5.61 -3.41 -4.54
CA GLY A 198 -6.69 -4.39 -4.61
C GLY A 198 -7.29 -4.54 -6.01
N ARG A 199 -7.46 -3.44 -6.74
CA ARG A 199 -7.89 -3.48 -8.16
C ARG A 199 -6.84 -4.16 -9.05
N ALA A 200 -5.56 -3.91 -8.81
CA ALA A 200 -4.48 -4.57 -9.55
C ALA A 200 -4.43 -6.07 -9.24
N ILE A 201 -4.58 -6.46 -7.98
CA ILE A 201 -4.72 -7.87 -7.55
C ILE A 201 -5.92 -8.52 -8.24
N LYS A 202 -7.11 -7.88 -8.19
CA LYS A 202 -8.31 -8.40 -8.87
C LYS A 202 -8.09 -8.62 -10.37
N ARG A 203 -7.36 -7.74 -11.05
CA ARG A 203 -7.02 -7.93 -12.47
C ARG A 203 -6.13 -9.14 -12.71
N ALA A 204 -5.22 -9.46 -11.78
CA ALA A 204 -4.33 -10.60 -11.88
C ALA A 204 -5.04 -11.95 -11.66
N LEU A 205 -6.12 -11.97 -10.85
CA LEU A 205 -6.89 -13.19 -10.58
C LEU A 205 -7.52 -13.76 -11.85
N ARG A 206 -7.41 -15.06 -12.04
CA ARG A 206 -8.07 -15.78 -13.15
C ARG A 206 -9.59 -15.61 -13.10
N PRO A 207 -10.24 -15.35 -14.24
CA PRO A 207 -11.70 -15.28 -14.30
C PRO A 207 -12.36 -16.58 -13.82
N GLY A 208 -13.40 -16.46 -12.99
CA GLY A 208 -14.22 -17.57 -12.51
C GLY A 208 -13.59 -18.49 -11.46
N THR A 209 -12.27 -18.62 -11.40
CA THR A 209 -11.58 -19.53 -10.49
C THR A 209 -10.64 -18.86 -9.50
N GLY A 210 -10.10 -17.69 -9.86
CA GLY A 210 -9.14 -16.97 -9.03
C GLY A 210 -9.72 -16.51 -7.70
N ARG A 211 -8.95 -16.68 -6.64
CA ARG A 211 -9.33 -16.38 -5.25
C ARG A 211 -8.32 -15.44 -4.59
N LEU A 212 -8.81 -14.55 -3.73
CA LEU A 212 -7.98 -13.82 -2.78
C LEU A 212 -8.19 -14.43 -1.38
N ALA A 213 -7.11 -14.85 -0.74
CA ALA A 213 -7.04 -15.25 0.66
C ALA A 213 -6.44 -14.09 1.46
N LEU A 214 -7.26 -13.42 2.26
CA LEU A 214 -6.85 -12.38 3.17
C LEU A 214 -6.78 -12.94 4.58
N VAL A 215 -5.60 -12.86 5.18
CA VAL A 215 -5.32 -13.28 6.55
C VAL A 215 -4.92 -12.07 7.37
N GLU A 216 -5.66 -11.79 8.43
CA GLU A 216 -5.42 -10.62 9.30
C GLU A 216 -5.75 -10.97 10.75
N TYR A 217 -5.02 -10.37 11.69
CA TYR A 217 -5.31 -10.52 13.12
C TYR A 217 -6.72 -10.02 13.45
N ARG A 218 -7.43 -10.77 14.31
CA ARG A 218 -8.81 -10.47 14.70
C ARG A 218 -8.91 -9.17 15.48
N ALA A 219 -9.58 -8.16 14.91
CA ALA A 219 -9.88 -6.92 15.61
C ALA A 219 -11.03 -7.10 16.63
N GLU A 220 -11.83 -8.13 16.47
CA GLU A 220 -12.94 -8.51 17.36
C GLU A 220 -12.45 -9.13 18.67
N ASP A 221 -11.24 -9.72 18.68
CA ASP A 221 -10.67 -10.34 19.89
C ASP A 221 -9.67 -9.40 20.58
N PRO A 222 -10.00 -8.86 21.77
CA PRO A 222 -9.10 -8.01 22.53
C PRO A 222 -7.88 -8.76 23.09
N ASN A 223 -7.93 -10.12 23.18
CA ASN A 223 -6.85 -10.92 23.76
C ASN A 223 -5.74 -11.23 22.75
N VAL A 224 -5.96 -11.00 21.45
CA VAL A 224 -4.88 -11.12 20.45
C VAL A 224 -3.82 -10.05 20.76
N PRO A 225 -2.55 -10.42 21.07
CA PRO A 225 -1.53 -9.52 21.60
C PRO A 225 -0.85 -8.66 20.52
N ILE A 226 -1.66 -8.07 19.62
CA ILE A 226 -1.23 -7.22 18.52
C ILE A 226 -1.86 -5.84 18.67
N LYS A 227 -1.14 -4.78 18.31
CA LYS A 227 -1.69 -3.41 18.32
C LYS A 227 -2.93 -3.31 17.45
N ARG A 228 -3.94 -2.55 17.91
CA ARG A 228 -5.24 -2.44 17.24
C ARG A 228 -5.13 -2.04 15.76
N ILE A 229 -4.19 -1.15 15.43
CA ILE A 229 -4.00 -0.65 14.07
C ILE A 229 -3.52 -1.75 13.09
N HIS A 230 -2.88 -2.80 13.61
CA HIS A 230 -2.44 -3.97 12.85
C HIS A 230 -3.45 -5.13 12.91
N LYS A 231 -4.70 -4.85 13.31
CA LYS A 231 -5.80 -5.81 13.31
C LYS A 231 -6.88 -5.36 12.33
N MET A 232 -7.60 -6.31 11.76
CA MET A 232 -8.73 -6.03 10.88
C MET A 232 -9.94 -6.84 11.28
N SER A 233 -11.12 -6.22 11.27
CA SER A 233 -12.37 -6.93 11.46
C SER A 233 -12.88 -7.53 10.15
N VAL A 234 -13.64 -8.63 10.25
CA VAL A 234 -14.34 -9.24 9.10
C VAL A 234 -15.23 -8.21 8.40
N ALA A 235 -15.94 -7.37 9.17
CA ALA A 235 -16.80 -6.34 8.62
C ALA A 235 -16.04 -5.31 7.78
N GLN A 236 -14.87 -4.85 8.28
CA GLN A 236 -14.03 -3.90 7.55
C GLN A 236 -13.40 -4.54 6.31
N ALA A 237 -12.88 -5.75 6.42
CA ALA A 237 -12.33 -6.49 5.28
C ALA A 237 -13.39 -6.67 4.17
N ARG A 238 -14.61 -7.07 4.52
CA ARG A 238 -15.72 -7.19 3.57
C ARG A 238 -16.05 -5.87 2.89
N LYS A 239 -16.08 -4.76 3.64
CA LYS A 239 -16.36 -3.42 3.12
C LYS A 239 -15.31 -3.00 2.09
N GLU A 240 -14.02 -3.17 2.41
CA GLU A 240 -12.92 -2.78 1.53
C GLU A 240 -12.83 -3.67 0.27
N MET A 241 -13.02 -4.97 0.42
CA MET A 241 -13.01 -5.90 -0.73
C MET A 241 -14.24 -5.69 -1.64
N ALA A 242 -15.41 -5.40 -1.08
CA ALA A 242 -16.60 -5.05 -1.87
C ALA A 242 -16.41 -3.77 -2.70
N ALA A 243 -15.70 -2.77 -2.16
CA ALA A 243 -15.40 -1.51 -2.88
C ALA A 243 -14.55 -1.72 -4.14
N ILE A 244 -13.83 -2.83 -4.24
CA ILE A 244 -13.08 -3.22 -5.44
C ILE A 244 -13.80 -4.34 -6.24
N GLY A 245 -15.00 -4.72 -5.82
CA GLY A 245 -15.85 -5.72 -6.48
C GLY A 245 -15.36 -7.15 -6.28
N LEU A 246 -14.84 -7.46 -5.09
CA LEU A 246 -14.61 -8.83 -4.61
C LEU A 246 -15.67 -9.17 -3.56
N VAL A 247 -16.18 -10.41 -3.60
CA VAL A 247 -17.23 -10.89 -2.70
C VAL A 247 -16.67 -11.97 -1.78
N LEU A 248 -16.98 -11.87 -0.47
CA LEU A 248 -16.61 -12.91 0.50
C LEU A 248 -17.33 -14.21 0.12
N ALA A 249 -16.55 -15.26 -0.12
CA ALA A 249 -17.04 -16.58 -0.49
C ALA A 249 -16.98 -17.57 0.70
N ASP A 250 -16.00 -17.41 1.59
CA ASP A 250 -15.82 -18.30 2.75
C ASP A 250 -15.02 -17.58 3.86
N SER A 251 -15.22 -18.00 5.11
CA SER A 251 -14.47 -17.55 6.30
C SER A 251 -14.03 -18.74 7.10
N VAL A 252 -12.74 -18.89 7.33
CA VAL A 252 -12.15 -20.01 8.08
C VAL A 252 -11.60 -19.48 9.40
N GLU A 253 -12.21 -19.88 10.50
CA GLU A 253 -11.91 -19.37 11.86
C GLU A 253 -11.06 -20.34 12.69
N THR A 254 -10.35 -21.26 12.04
CA THR A 254 -9.53 -22.28 12.73
C THR A 254 -8.15 -21.81 13.13
N LEU A 255 -7.72 -20.63 12.64
CA LEU A 255 -6.43 -20.06 13.01
C LEU A 255 -6.48 -19.50 14.44
N PRO A 256 -5.39 -19.60 15.22
CA PRO A 256 -5.39 -19.18 16.63
C PRO A 256 -5.73 -17.71 16.83
N GLN A 257 -5.18 -16.81 16.00
CA GLN A 257 -5.24 -15.35 16.21
C GLN A 257 -5.79 -14.57 15.04
N GLN A 258 -5.90 -15.18 13.84
CA GLN A 258 -6.27 -14.52 12.60
C GLN A 258 -7.59 -15.02 12.02
N HIS A 259 -8.23 -14.21 11.19
CA HIS A 259 -9.22 -14.64 10.21
C HIS A 259 -8.52 -15.12 8.94
N LEU A 260 -9.04 -16.14 8.29
CA LEU A 260 -8.76 -16.44 6.89
C LEU A 260 -10.03 -16.18 6.08
N LEU A 261 -10.06 -15.12 5.30
CA LEU A 261 -11.19 -14.69 4.51
C LEU A 261 -10.93 -14.95 3.02
N LEU A 262 -11.78 -15.75 2.38
CA LEU A 262 -11.65 -16.10 0.97
C LEU A 262 -12.63 -15.27 0.14
N PHE A 263 -12.08 -14.49 -0.79
CA PHE A 263 -12.86 -13.63 -1.70
C PHE A 263 -12.75 -14.13 -3.15
N LYS A 264 -13.78 -13.84 -3.94
CA LYS A 264 -13.87 -14.13 -5.38
C LYS A 264 -14.30 -12.88 -6.15
N LYS A 265 -13.99 -12.89 -7.48
CA LYS A 265 -14.56 -11.91 -8.42
C LYS A 265 -16.06 -12.05 -8.51
#